data_053230cf5afd2523c06e3f584c850094
#
_entry.id   053230cf5afd2523c06e3f584c850094
#
_cell.length_a   1.000
_cell.length_b   1.000
_cell.length_c   1.000
_cell.angle_alpha   90.00
_cell.angle_beta   90.00
_cell.angle_gamma   90.00
#
_symmetry.space_group_name_H-M   'P 1'
#
loop_
_entity.id
_entity.type
_entity.pdbx_description
1 polymer ?
#
loop_
_entity_poly.entity_id
_entity_poly.type
_entity_poly.pdbx_seq_one_letter_code
_entity_poly.pdbx_strand_id
1 'polypeptide(L)'
;MSERQAGYYTNPTILSDEKENIMSNIETKNTAMVKKTFTTKYMVELAAMIAIIIIMAFTPLGYIKLPGLTITFLTIPVAVGAIILGPVGGLICGLTFGLTSLYQAVTGGSVFTFALFNLNPVFTIILTIVPRTLEGLLTGLIFKALHNIKSVQKISYYVASLCCPLLNTLLFMSTLVALFYRTDFIQTYVAKFGVGNPFSFVVAFVGTQGAIEAVVCFVVASILARTLYACLLYTSPSPRD
;
A
#
# COMPACT_ATOMS: atom_id res chain seq x y z
N MET A 1 -61.35 14.69 30.51
CA MET A 1 -60.42 13.92 29.71
C MET A 1 -60.16 14.74 28.46
N SER A 2 -59.05 15.44 28.43
CA SER A 2 -58.62 16.27 27.31
C SER A 2 -57.20 15.93 26.99
N GLU A 3 -56.99 15.25 25.88
CA GLU A 3 -55.67 14.89 25.33
C GLU A 3 -54.99 16.16 24.81
N ARG A 4 -53.89 16.56 25.45
CA ARG A 4 -52.97 17.53 24.89
C ARG A 4 -51.95 16.80 23.99
N GLN A 5 -52.26 16.73 22.70
CA GLN A 5 -51.26 16.45 21.68
C GLN A 5 -50.34 17.67 21.55
N ALA A 6 -49.16 17.60 22.16
CA ALA A 6 -48.06 18.53 21.89
C ALA A 6 -47.44 18.19 20.52
N GLY A 7 -47.93 18.86 19.47
CA GLY A 7 -47.31 18.83 18.15
C GLY A 7 -45.92 19.47 18.23
N TYR A 8 -44.86 18.67 18.05
CA TYR A 8 -43.51 19.14 17.83
C TYR A 8 -43.43 19.77 16.42
N TYR A 9 -43.75 21.07 16.35
CA TYR A 9 -43.41 21.88 15.16
C TYR A 9 -41.90 22.13 15.20
N THR A 10 -41.14 21.27 14.58
CA THR A 10 -39.74 21.55 14.28
C THR A 10 -39.70 22.68 13.26
N ASN A 11 -39.28 23.85 13.72
CA ASN A 11 -39.16 25.05 12.90
C ASN A 11 -38.11 24.78 11.80
N PRO A 12 -38.46 24.84 10.49
CA PRO A 12 -37.58 24.51 9.40
C PRO A 12 -36.30 25.39 9.38
N THR A 13 -36.35 26.59 9.94
CA THR A 13 -35.20 27.50 10.08
C THR A 13 -34.17 26.98 11.08
N ILE A 14 -34.59 26.35 12.17
CA ILE A 14 -33.71 25.77 13.19
C ILE A 14 -32.96 24.55 12.60
N LEU A 15 -33.62 23.75 11.79
CA LEU A 15 -33.01 22.59 11.11
C LEU A 15 -32.05 23.01 10.01
N SER A 16 -32.26 24.15 9.34
CA SER A 16 -31.30 24.68 8.36
C SER A 16 -30.04 25.21 9.04
N ASP A 17 -30.18 25.96 10.12
CA ASP A 17 -29.08 26.53 10.89
C ASP A 17 -28.22 25.43 11.57
N GLU A 18 -28.87 24.38 12.06
CA GLU A 18 -28.19 23.22 12.65
C GLU A 18 -27.39 22.43 11.60
N LYS A 19 -27.95 22.25 10.40
CA LYS A 19 -27.23 21.63 9.26
C LYS A 19 -26.05 22.45 8.79
N GLU A 20 -26.19 23.78 8.64
CA GLU A 20 -25.07 24.63 8.28
C GLU A 20 -23.97 24.62 9.33
N ASN A 21 -24.31 24.62 10.61
CA ASN A 21 -23.36 24.55 11.70
C ASN A 21 -22.62 23.18 11.74
N ILE A 22 -23.32 22.11 11.48
CA ILE A 22 -22.71 20.77 11.36
C ILE A 22 -21.79 20.71 10.14
N MET A 23 -22.21 21.21 8.99
CA MET A 23 -21.39 21.22 7.77
C MET A 23 -20.13 22.09 7.93
N SER A 24 -20.25 23.28 8.48
CA SER A 24 -19.10 24.17 8.75
C SER A 24 -18.11 23.54 9.74
N ASN A 25 -18.59 22.86 10.78
CA ASN A 25 -17.75 22.13 11.72
C ASN A 25 -17.03 20.93 11.07
N ILE A 26 -17.70 20.22 10.16
CA ILE A 26 -17.10 19.10 9.40
C ILE A 26 -16.04 19.63 8.43
N GLU A 27 -16.31 20.72 7.72
CA GLU A 27 -15.33 21.34 6.80
C GLU A 27 -14.10 21.88 7.54
N THR A 28 -14.30 22.57 8.66
CA THR A 28 -13.23 23.08 9.50
C THR A 28 -12.36 21.95 10.05
N LYS A 29 -12.98 20.86 10.50
CA LYS A 29 -12.29 19.68 11.02
C LYS A 29 -11.54 18.92 9.91
N ASN A 30 -12.11 18.82 8.73
CA ASN A 30 -11.47 18.22 7.57
C ASN A 30 -10.28 19.06 7.09
N THR A 31 -10.46 20.38 7.00
CA THR A 31 -9.38 21.32 6.61
C THR A 31 -8.24 21.31 7.63
N ALA A 32 -8.55 21.27 8.92
CA ALA A 32 -7.54 21.17 9.98
C ALA A 32 -6.80 19.82 9.96
N MET A 33 -7.51 18.72 9.67
CA MET A 33 -6.89 17.39 9.52
C MET A 33 -5.96 17.34 8.29
N VAL A 34 -6.39 17.88 7.16
CA VAL A 34 -5.57 17.95 5.94
C VAL A 34 -4.34 18.81 6.18
N LYS A 35 -4.49 20.00 6.79
CA LYS A 35 -3.36 20.90 7.11
C LYS A 35 -2.37 20.28 8.10
N LYS A 36 -2.82 19.44 9.04
CA LYS A 36 -1.96 18.72 9.98
C LYS A 36 -1.19 17.58 9.32
N THR A 37 -1.73 16.98 8.26
CA THR A 37 -1.10 15.86 7.56
C THR A 37 -0.05 16.31 6.56
N PHE A 38 -0.23 17.46 5.89
CA PHE A 38 0.69 17.99 4.88
C PHE A 38 1.61 19.09 5.40
N THR A 39 2.37 18.79 6.46
CA THR A 39 3.46 19.66 6.91
C THR A 39 4.60 19.63 5.88
N THR A 40 5.40 20.71 5.76
CA THR A 40 6.57 20.78 4.88
C THR A 40 7.53 19.60 5.09
N LYS A 41 7.76 19.20 6.33
CA LYS A 41 8.55 18.01 6.69
C LYS A 41 7.98 16.75 6.04
N TYR A 42 6.66 16.50 6.19
CA TYR A 42 5.98 15.36 5.58
C TYR A 42 6.12 15.33 4.06
N MET A 43 5.98 16.49 3.40
CA MET A 43 6.12 16.62 1.95
C MET A 43 7.54 16.27 1.47
N VAL A 44 8.56 16.71 2.19
CA VAL A 44 9.96 16.41 1.87
C VAL A 44 10.26 14.92 2.06
N GLU A 45 9.80 14.33 3.16
CA GLU A 45 9.98 12.90 3.43
C GLU A 45 9.27 12.05 2.38
N LEU A 46 8.05 12.42 2.00
CA LEU A 46 7.27 11.74 0.95
C LEU A 46 7.97 11.85 -0.41
N ALA A 47 8.44 13.03 -0.78
CA ALA A 47 9.17 13.24 -2.03
C ALA A 47 10.47 12.40 -2.09
N ALA A 48 11.19 12.31 -0.97
CA ALA A 48 12.37 11.45 -0.87
C ALA A 48 12.04 9.97 -1.06
N MET A 49 10.94 9.47 -0.46
CA MET A 49 10.50 8.08 -0.65
C MET A 49 10.08 7.80 -2.09
N ILE A 50 9.35 8.72 -2.72
CA ILE A 50 8.97 8.62 -4.14
C ILE A 50 10.22 8.57 -5.02
N ALA A 51 11.19 9.45 -4.78
CA ALA A 51 12.44 9.46 -5.54
C ALA A 51 13.21 8.13 -5.40
N ILE A 52 13.30 7.57 -4.20
CA ILE A 52 13.94 6.26 -3.96
C ILE A 52 13.21 5.16 -4.73
N ILE A 53 11.87 5.12 -4.70
CA ILE A 53 11.08 4.13 -5.44
C ILE A 53 11.35 4.24 -6.94
N ILE A 54 11.36 5.46 -7.49
CA ILE A 54 11.63 5.70 -8.91
C ILE A 54 13.05 5.25 -9.27
N ILE A 55 14.06 5.67 -8.51
CA ILE A 55 15.45 5.28 -8.76
C ILE A 55 15.60 3.75 -8.70
N MET A 56 15.05 3.10 -7.69
CA MET A 56 15.09 1.65 -7.57
C MET A 56 14.36 0.95 -8.72
N ALA A 57 13.21 1.49 -9.18
CA ALA A 57 12.44 0.89 -10.26
C ALA A 57 13.18 0.88 -11.61
N PHE A 58 14.02 1.88 -11.86
CA PHE A 58 14.78 2.02 -13.11
C PHE A 58 16.23 1.50 -13.01
N THR A 59 16.66 1.03 -11.83
CA THR A 59 17.97 0.43 -11.62
C THR A 59 17.84 -1.08 -11.36
N PRO A 60 18.91 -1.88 -11.57
CA PRO A 60 18.91 -3.30 -11.24
C PRO A 60 18.65 -3.60 -9.75
N LEU A 61 18.75 -2.59 -8.87
CA LEU A 61 18.51 -2.72 -7.44
C LEU A 61 17.04 -3.01 -7.09
N GLY A 62 16.11 -2.55 -7.89
CA GLY A 62 14.67 -2.77 -7.64
C GLY A 62 14.18 -4.15 -8.05
N TYR A 63 14.85 -4.78 -9.04
CA TYR A 63 14.46 -6.08 -9.58
C TYR A 63 15.68 -6.92 -9.87
N ILE A 64 15.95 -7.90 -9.01
CA ILE A 64 16.99 -8.88 -9.30
C ILE A 64 16.40 -10.00 -10.14
N LYS A 65 16.82 -10.05 -11.42
CA LYS A 65 16.42 -11.07 -12.37
C LYS A 65 17.35 -12.28 -12.22
N LEU A 66 16.84 -13.35 -11.64
CA LEU A 66 17.48 -14.65 -11.62
C LEU A 66 16.90 -15.54 -12.73
N PRO A 67 17.58 -16.57 -13.21
CA PRO A 67 17.03 -17.50 -14.19
C PRO A 67 15.73 -18.13 -13.69
N GLY A 68 14.58 -17.68 -14.24
CA GLY A 68 13.25 -18.14 -13.84
C GLY A 68 12.63 -17.44 -12.63
N LEU A 69 13.33 -16.45 -12.02
CA LEU A 69 12.87 -15.79 -10.80
C LEU A 69 13.16 -14.29 -10.87
N THR A 70 12.19 -13.45 -10.51
CA THR A 70 12.40 -12.01 -10.36
C THR A 70 12.03 -11.59 -8.94
N ILE A 71 13.03 -11.22 -8.15
CA ILE A 71 12.84 -10.74 -6.77
C ILE A 71 12.65 -9.23 -6.82
N THR A 72 11.60 -8.72 -6.16
CA THR A 72 11.24 -7.30 -6.13
C THR A 72 11.60 -6.67 -4.79
N PHE A 73 12.51 -5.70 -4.79
CA PHE A 73 12.88 -4.96 -3.58
C PHE A 73 12.13 -3.64 -3.40
N LEU A 74 11.24 -3.28 -4.33
CA LEU A 74 10.45 -2.04 -4.23
C LEU A 74 9.46 -2.03 -3.07
N THR A 75 9.10 -3.19 -2.55
CA THR A 75 8.29 -3.33 -1.32
C THR A 75 8.99 -2.74 -0.10
N ILE A 76 10.34 -2.69 -0.07
CA ILE A 76 11.11 -2.11 1.04
C ILE A 76 10.82 -0.62 1.23
N PRO A 77 11.04 0.27 0.24
CA PRO A 77 10.73 1.69 0.41
C PRO A 77 9.23 1.95 0.60
N VAL A 78 8.34 1.11 0.04
CA VAL A 78 6.90 1.21 0.30
C VAL A 78 6.59 0.91 1.77
N ALA A 79 7.16 -0.15 2.36
CA ALA A 79 6.99 -0.49 3.76
C ALA A 79 7.53 0.63 4.68
N VAL A 80 8.73 1.13 4.40
CA VAL A 80 9.35 2.23 5.15
C VAL A 80 8.50 3.49 5.07
N GLY A 81 8.03 3.86 3.87
CA GLY A 81 7.13 5.00 3.65
C GLY A 81 5.80 4.84 4.41
N ALA A 82 5.20 3.64 4.39
CA ALA A 82 3.97 3.34 5.13
C ALA A 82 4.15 3.43 6.65
N ILE A 83 5.31 3.03 7.17
CA ILE A 83 5.63 3.10 8.60
C ILE A 83 5.91 4.54 9.06
N ILE A 84 6.68 5.31 8.30
CA ILE A 84 7.10 6.67 8.69
C ILE A 84 6.00 7.68 8.44
N LEU A 85 5.40 7.65 7.25
CA LEU A 85 4.42 8.63 6.78
C LEU A 85 2.96 8.21 7.07
N GLY A 86 2.77 6.99 7.57
CA GLY A 86 1.45 6.43 7.86
C GLY A 86 0.67 5.99 6.62
N PRO A 87 -0.66 5.71 6.78
CA PRO A 87 -1.46 5.08 5.72
C PRO A 87 -1.53 5.88 4.41
N VAL A 88 -1.60 7.21 4.49
CA VAL A 88 -1.67 8.08 3.30
C VAL A 88 -0.32 8.07 2.57
N GLY A 89 0.80 8.15 3.31
CA GLY A 89 2.14 8.03 2.72
C GLY A 89 2.36 6.66 2.07
N GLY A 90 1.93 5.59 2.75
CA GLY A 90 1.96 4.23 2.21
C GLY A 90 1.15 4.09 0.92
N LEU A 91 -0.05 4.67 0.87
CA LEU A 91 -0.89 4.69 -0.33
C LEU A 91 -0.17 5.36 -1.50
N ILE A 92 0.43 6.55 -1.29
CA ILE A 92 1.13 7.29 -2.34
C ILE A 92 2.39 6.54 -2.80
N CYS A 93 3.16 5.98 -1.87
CA CYS A 93 4.32 5.15 -2.20
C CYS A 93 3.92 3.88 -3.00
N GLY A 94 2.84 3.21 -2.57
CA GLY A 94 2.28 2.06 -3.27
C GLY A 94 1.74 2.41 -4.67
N LEU A 95 1.10 3.56 -4.81
CA LEU A 95 0.66 4.07 -6.12
C LEU A 95 1.86 4.35 -7.03
N THR A 96 2.92 4.97 -6.51
CA THR A 96 4.16 5.21 -7.27
C THR A 96 4.79 3.89 -7.73
N PHE A 97 4.85 2.89 -6.85
CA PHE A 97 5.28 1.55 -7.21
C PHE A 97 4.39 0.92 -8.29
N GLY A 98 3.07 1.06 -8.19
CA GLY A 98 2.12 0.58 -9.20
C GLY A 98 2.33 1.23 -10.57
N LEU A 99 2.55 2.55 -10.62
CA LEU A 99 2.83 3.29 -11.85
C LEU A 99 4.16 2.89 -12.49
N THR A 100 5.23 2.71 -11.71
CA THR A 100 6.52 2.22 -12.23
C THR A 100 6.41 0.80 -12.75
N SER A 101 5.61 -0.06 -12.12
CA SER A 101 5.33 -1.42 -12.60
C SER A 101 4.51 -1.42 -13.90
N LEU A 102 3.54 -0.52 -14.03
CA LEU A 102 2.79 -0.33 -15.28
C LEU A 102 3.71 0.13 -16.41
N TYR A 103 4.60 1.10 -16.13
CA TYR A 103 5.59 1.54 -17.10
C TYR A 103 6.44 0.36 -17.61
N GLN A 104 6.91 -0.52 -16.72
CA GLN A 104 7.68 -1.71 -17.11
C GLN A 104 6.84 -2.73 -17.90
N ALA A 105 5.54 -2.84 -17.60
CA ALA A 105 4.62 -3.68 -18.36
C ALA A 105 4.43 -3.15 -19.79
N VAL A 106 4.42 -1.85 -20.00
CA VAL A 106 4.29 -1.21 -21.32
C VAL A 106 5.59 -1.27 -22.12
N THR A 107 6.73 -1.02 -21.47
CA THR A 107 8.05 -0.93 -22.12
C THR A 107 8.77 -2.27 -22.28
N GLY A 108 8.19 -3.37 -21.77
CA GLY A 108 8.83 -4.68 -21.82
C GLY A 108 9.92 -4.90 -20.77
N GLY A 109 10.03 -4.04 -19.77
CA GLY A 109 10.97 -4.18 -18.66
C GLY A 109 10.76 -5.46 -17.83
N SER A 110 9.52 -5.94 -17.77
CA SER A 110 9.14 -7.23 -17.20
C SER A 110 8.45 -8.08 -18.26
N VAL A 111 9.07 -9.18 -18.65
CA VAL A 111 8.56 -10.08 -19.72
C VAL A 111 7.17 -10.60 -19.38
N PHE A 112 6.93 -10.99 -18.13
CA PHE A 112 5.65 -11.53 -17.67
C PHE A 112 4.52 -10.51 -17.77
N THR A 113 4.70 -9.31 -17.21
CA THR A 113 3.65 -8.27 -17.23
C THR A 113 3.48 -7.64 -18.61
N PHE A 114 4.54 -7.62 -19.43
CA PHE A 114 4.44 -7.21 -20.85
C PHE A 114 3.59 -8.19 -21.67
N ALA A 115 3.75 -9.50 -21.48
CA ALA A 115 2.89 -10.49 -22.12
C ALA A 115 1.42 -10.30 -21.72
N LEU A 116 1.14 -10.07 -20.42
CA LEU A 116 -0.21 -9.78 -19.95
C LEU A 116 -0.78 -8.47 -20.52
N PHE A 117 0.07 -7.45 -20.70
CA PHE A 117 -0.34 -6.17 -21.29
C PHE A 117 -0.77 -6.35 -22.74
N ASN A 118 -0.07 -7.16 -23.50
CA ASN A 118 -0.45 -7.48 -24.90
C ASN A 118 -1.72 -8.32 -25.00
N LEU A 119 -2.07 -9.09 -23.98
CA LEU A 119 -3.33 -9.85 -23.94
C LEU A 119 -4.52 -8.96 -23.59
N ASN A 120 -4.41 -8.17 -22.54
CA ASN A 120 -5.46 -7.25 -22.12
C ASN A 120 -4.86 -6.07 -21.32
N PRO A 121 -4.71 -4.88 -21.95
CA PRO A 121 -4.12 -3.72 -21.30
C PRO A 121 -4.92 -3.22 -20.09
N VAL A 122 -6.26 -3.27 -20.14
CA VAL A 122 -7.10 -2.79 -19.03
C VAL A 122 -6.92 -3.64 -17.79
N PHE A 123 -6.94 -4.96 -17.92
CA PHE A 123 -6.72 -5.86 -16.80
C PHE A 123 -5.30 -5.75 -16.23
N THR A 124 -4.32 -5.48 -17.08
CA THR A 124 -2.93 -5.28 -16.64
C THR A 124 -2.76 -3.97 -15.85
N ILE A 125 -3.46 -2.90 -16.25
CA ILE A 125 -3.49 -1.65 -15.47
C ILE A 125 -4.05 -1.90 -14.06
N ILE A 126 -5.17 -2.61 -13.97
CA ILE A 126 -5.76 -2.98 -12.67
C ILE A 126 -4.79 -3.84 -11.86
N LEU A 127 -4.19 -4.87 -12.48
CA LEU A 127 -3.25 -5.79 -11.85
C LEU A 127 -1.99 -5.10 -11.33
N THR A 128 -1.50 -4.07 -12.01
CA THR A 128 -0.28 -3.36 -11.61
C THR A 128 -0.52 -2.26 -10.59
N ILE A 129 -1.63 -1.54 -10.66
CA ILE A 129 -1.88 -0.37 -9.81
C ILE A 129 -2.60 -0.76 -8.52
N VAL A 130 -3.73 -1.47 -8.62
CA VAL A 130 -4.63 -1.70 -7.48
C VAL A 130 -3.95 -2.48 -6.35
N PRO A 131 -3.32 -3.65 -6.57
CA PRO A 131 -2.70 -4.42 -5.50
C PRO A 131 -1.61 -3.64 -4.76
N ARG A 132 -0.78 -2.90 -5.48
CA ARG A 132 0.34 -2.15 -4.92
C ARG A 132 -0.10 -0.93 -4.13
N THR A 133 -1.13 -0.25 -4.59
CA THR A 133 -1.73 0.88 -3.86
C THR A 133 -2.38 0.39 -2.55
N LEU A 134 -3.11 -0.73 -2.61
CA LEU A 134 -3.71 -1.35 -1.44
C LEU A 134 -2.67 -1.90 -0.46
N GLU A 135 -1.60 -2.50 -0.96
CA GLU A 135 -0.46 -2.96 -0.15
C GLU A 135 0.08 -1.86 0.74
N GLY A 136 0.43 -0.71 0.15
CA GLY A 136 0.96 0.44 0.90
C GLY A 136 -0.04 1.00 1.91
N LEU A 137 -1.32 1.13 1.53
CA LEU A 137 -2.38 1.58 2.42
C LEU A 137 -2.58 0.63 3.60
N LEU A 138 -2.75 -0.66 3.35
CA LEU A 138 -2.99 -1.67 4.37
C LEU A 138 -1.80 -1.82 5.32
N THR A 139 -0.57 -1.78 4.80
CA THR A 139 0.64 -1.80 5.62
C THR A 139 0.67 -0.63 6.60
N GLY A 140 0.35 0.58 6.13
CA GLY A 140 0.27 1.76 6.98
C GLY A 140 -0.86 1.70 8.02
N LEU A 141 -2.01 1.12 7.67
CA LEU A 141 -3.13 0.90 8.60
C LEU A 141 -2.76 -0.13 9.67
N ILE A 142 -2.15 -1.25 9.29
CA ILE A 142 -1.67 -2.28 10.22
C ILE A 142 -0.66 -1.69 11.19
N PHE A 143 0.32 -0.94 10.67
CA PHE A 143 1.30 -0.26 11.52
C PHE A 143 0.63 0.68 12.53
N LYS A 144 -0.26 1.55 12.06
CA LYS A 144 -0.98 2.51 12.91
C LYS A 144 -1.83 1.81 13.98
N ALA A 145 -2.51 0.73 13.63
CA ALA A 145 -3.33 -0.04 14.55
C ALA A 145 -2.48 -0.68 15.66
N LEU A 146 -1.37 -1.34 15.29
CA LEU A 146 -0.47 -1.99 16.23
C LEU A 146 0.32 -0.99 17.09
N HIS A 147 0.77 0.11 16.49
CA HIS A 147 1.58 1.11 17.18
C HIS A 147 0.80 1.87 18.28
N ASN A 148 -0.52 1.95 18.17
CA ASN A 148 -1.39 2.54 19.20
C ASN A 148 -1.51 1.67 20.45
N ILE A 149 -1.16 0.39 20.39
CA ILE A 149 -1.22 -0.56 21.51
C ILE A 149 0.13 -0.58 22.22
N LYS A 150 0.22 -0.02 23.43
CA LYS A 150 1.46 0.11 24.20
C LYS A 150 2.26 -1.21 24.35
N SER A 151 1.57 -2.35 24.52
CA SER A 151 2.21 -3.67 24.68
C SER A 151 2.95 -4.16 23.45
N VAL A 152 2.49 -3.80 22.23
CA VAL A 152 3.04 -4.31 20.97
C VAL A 152 3.74 -3.23 20.13
N GLN A 153 3.88 -2.02 20.66
CA GLN A 153 4.44 -0.88 19.97
C GLN A 153 5.85 -1.15 19.37
N LYS A 154 6.71 -1.86 20.10
CA LYS A 154 8.06 -2.22 19.61
C LYS A 154 8.04 -3.27 18.51
N ILE A 155 7.02 -4.13 18.51
CA ILE A 155 6.86 -5.22 17.53
C ILE A 155 6.18 -4.72 16.26
N SER A 156 5.45 -3.58 16.32
CA SER A 156 4.70 -3.04 15.18
C SER A 156 5.55 -2.81 13.94
N TYR A 157 6.83 -2.42 14.09
CA TYR A 157 7.76 -2.25 12.98
C TYR A 157 8.03 -3.57 12.24
N TYR A 158 8.30 -4.63 13.00
CA TYR A 158 8.57 -5.96 12.45
C TYR A 158 7.35 -6.55 11.76
N VAL A 159 6.19 -6.42 12.39
CA VAL A 159 4.93 -6.93 11.82
C VAL A 159 4.57 -6.18 10.55
N ALA A 160 4.63 -4.85 10.52
CA ALA A 160 4.33 -4.06 9.33
C ALA A 160 5.30 -4.36 8.18
N SER A 161 6.61 -4.50 8.49
CA SER A 161 7.64 -4.83 7.49
C SER A 161 7.46 -6.23 6.90
N LEU A 162 6.96 -7.20 7.67
CA LEU A 162 6.64 -8.55 7.18
C LEU A 162 5.32 -8.57 6.41
N CYS A 163 4.31 -7.83 6.90
CA CYS A 163 3.00 -7.78 6.25
C CYS A 163 3.08 -7.17 4.84
N CYS A 164 3.95 -6.19 4.61
CA CYS A 164 4.06 -5.51 3.34
C CYS A 164 4.33 -6.48 2.17
N PRO A 165 5.44 -7.25 2.13
CA PRO A 165 5.69 -8.19 1.04
C PRO A 165 4.65 -9.32 0.95
N LEU A 166 4.10 -9.76 2.09
CA LEU A 166 3.03 -10.76 2.08
C LEU A 166 1.74 -10.22 1.47
N LEU A 167 1.36 -9.00 1.79
CA LEU A 167 0.21 -8.33 1.19
C LEU A 167 0.42 -8.08 -0.30
N ASN A 168 1.64 -7.66 -0.72
CA ASN A 168 1.97 -7.51 -2.12
C ASN A 168 1.71 -8.82 -2.89
N THR A 169 2.27 -9.90 -2.41
CA THR A 169 2.12 -11.22 -3.02
C THR A 169 0.68 -11.69 -3.04
N LEU A 170 -0.03 -11.58 -1.92
CA LEU A 170 -1.42 -12.03 -1.79
C LEU A 170 -2.35 -11.23 -2.70
N LEU A 171 -2.27 -9.90 -2.66
CA LEU A 171 -3.12 -9.03 -3.46
C LEU A 171 -2.81 -9.16 -4.97
N PHE A 172 -1.53 -9.22 -5.34
CA PHE A 172 -1.13 -9.39 -6.73
C PHE A 172 -1.61 -10.74 -7.30
N MET A 173 -1.38 -11.83 -6.57
CA MET A 173 -1.80 -13.16 -7.03
C MET A 173 -3.30 -13.34 -7.05
N SER A 174 -4.02 -12.80 -6.06
CA SER A 174 -5.48 -12.82 -6.05
C SER A 174 -6.05 -12.09 -7.27
N THR A 175 -5.51 -10.92 -7.60
CA THR A 175 -5.93 -10.14 -8.77
C THR A 175 -5.53 -10.83 -10.08
N LEU A 176 -4.33 -11.42 -10.14
CA LEU A 176 -3.86 -12.18 -11.31
C LEU A 176 -4.79 -13.36 -11.61
N VAL A 177 -5.12 -14.17 -10.59
CA VAL A 177 -6.03 -15.30 -10.74
C VAL A 177 -7.42 -14.83 -11.11
N ALA A 178 -7.95 -13.79 -10.47
CA ALA A 178 -9.29 -13.28 -10.77
C ALA A 178 -9.45 -12.79 -12.21
N LEU A 179 -8.41 -12.13 -12.76
CA LEU A 179 -8.49 -11.50 -14.08
C LEU A 179 -7.96 -12.38 -15.22
N PHE A 180 -6.90 -13.15 -14.99
CA PHE A 180 -6.14 -13.84 -16.05
C PHE A 180 -6.13 -15.37 -15.94
N TYR A 181 -6.69 -15.99 -14.90
CA TYR A 181 -6.60 -17.44 -14.72
C TYR A 181 -7.09 -18.24 -15.93
N ARG A 182 -8.14 -17.76 -16.62
CA ARG A 182 -8.76 -18.41 -17.77
C ARG A 182 -8.04 -18.14 -19.11
N THR A 183 -6.97 -17.35 -19.12
CA THR A 183 -6.21 -17.06 -20.35
C THR A 183 -5.27 -18.22 -20.68
N ASP A 184 -5.11 -18.51 -22.00
CA ASP A 184 -4.22 -19.56 -22.47
C ASP A 184 -2.79 -19.38 -21.98
N PHE A 185 -2.35 -18.13 -21.83
CA PHE A 185 -1.04 -17.80 -21.30
C PHE A 185 -0.84 -18.35 -19.88
N ILE A 186 -1.76 -18.10 -18.97
CA ILE A 186 -1.68 -18.59 -17.59
C ILE A 186 -1.92 -20.11 -17.55
N GLN A 187 -2.81 -20.67 -18.39
CA GLN A 187 -3.03 -22.11 -18.47
C GLN A 187 -1.77 -22.86 -18.92
N THR A 188 -0.93 -22.28 -19.74
CA THR A 188 0.39 -22.84 -20.09
C THR A 188 1.29 -22.98 -18.86
N TYR A 189 1.30 -22.00 -17.94
CA TYR A 189 2.03 -22.11 -16.68
C TYR A 189 1.39 -23.13 -15.72
N VAL A 190 0.06 -23.16 -15.64
CA VAL A 190 -0.69 -24.16 -14.86
C VAL A 190 -0.32 -25.58 -15.30
N ALA A 191 -0.31 -25.84 -16.61
CA ALA A 191 0.11 -27.12 -17.19
C ALA A 191 1.59 -27.43 -16.91
N LYS A 192 2.47 -26.42 -17.03
CA LYS A 192 3.92 -26.57 -16.76
C LYS A 192 4.22 -26.93 -15.32
N PHE A 193 3.45 -26.42 -14.36
CA PHE A 193 3.58 -26.76 -12.93
C PHE A 193 2.81 -28.02 -12.55
N GLY A 194 1.99 -28.60 -13.43
CA GLY A 194 1.21 -29.80 -13.18
C GLY A 194 0.14 -29.63 -12.09
N VAL A 195 -0.38 -28.41 -11.92
CA VAL A 195 -1.34 -28.08 -10.87
C VAL A 195 -2.75 -27.93 -11.46
N GLY A 196 -3.74 -28.55 -10.80
CA GLY A 196 -5.14 -28.53 -11.28
C GLY A 196 -6.02 -27.43 -10.67
N ASN A 197 -5.57 -26.80 -9.57
CA ASN A 197 -6.36 -25.84 -8.81
C ASN A 197 -5.73 -24.44 -8.81
N PRO A 198 -6.53 -23.34 -8.82
CA PRO A 198 -6.01 -21.98 -8.73
C PRO A 198 -5.14 -21.72 -7.51
N PHE A 199 -5.51 -22.31 -6.36
CA PHE A 199 -4.75 -22.19 -5.13
C PHE A 199 -3.38 -22.87 -5.22
N SER A 200 -3.33 -24.11 -5.74
CA SER A 200 -2.08 -24.82 -5.97
C SER A 200 -1.17 -24.10 -6.96
N PHE A 201 -1.75 -23.42 -7.97
CA PHE A 201 -1.01 -22.58 -8.91
C PHE A 201 -0.35 -21.39 -8.19
N VAL A 202 -1.07 -20.67 -7.31
CA VAL A 202 -0.50 -19.57 -6.53
C VAL A 202 0.66 -20.08 -5.66
N VAL A 203 0.48 -21.20 -4.95
CA VAL A 203 1.53 -21.77 -4.10
C VAL A 203 2.74 -22.22 -4.92
N ALA A 204 2.55 -22.84 -6.06
CA ALA A 204 3.65 -23.28 -6.93
C ALA A 204 4.38 -22.11 -7.59
N PHE A 205 3.64 -21.08 -8.02
CA PHE A 205 4.21 -19.91 -8.70
C PHE A 205 4.97 -18.99 -7.75
N VAL A 206 4.49 -18.83 -6.51
CA VAL A 206 5.05 -17.90 -5.51
C VAL A 206 6.00 -18.60 -4.55
N GLY A 207 5.82 -19.88 -4.30
CA GLY A 207 6.35 -20.63 -3.16
C GLY A 207 7.79 -20.28 -2.73
N THR A 208 8.77 -20.55 -3.56
CA THR A 208 10.18 -20.26 -3.22
C THR A 208 10.53 -18.78 -3.38
N GLN A 209 10.00 -18.12 -4.41
CA GLN A 209 10.27 -16.69 -4.70
C GLN A 209 9.72 -15.78 -3.63
N GLY A 210 8.44 -15.93 -3.29
CA GLY A 210 7.77 -15.11 -2.29
C GLY A 210 8.35 -15.30 -0.89
N ALA A 211 8.81 -16.51 -0.54
CA ALA A 211 9.46 -16.76 0.74
C ALA A 211 10.81 -15.99 0.84
N ILE A 212 11.65 -16.05 -0.18
CA ILE A 212 12.93 -15.32 -0.21
C ILE A 212 12.69 -13.81 -0.17
N GLU A 213 11.77 -13.31 -0.99
CA GLU A 213 11.40 -11.89 -1.02
C GLU A 213 10.88 -11.42 0.35
N ALA A 214 10.00 -12.18 0.98
CA ALA A 214 9.45 -11.85 2.30
C ALA A 214 10.53 -11.77 3.38
N VAL A 215 11.48 -12.72 3.41
CA VAL A 215 12.57 -12.73 4.40
C VAL A 215 13.51 -11.54 4.19
N VAL A 216 13.96 -11.29 2.97
CA VAL A 216 14.87 -10.18 2.67
C VAL A 216 14.21 -8.84 2.92
N CYS A 217 12.99 -8.64 2.44
CA CYS A 217 12.24 -7.41 2.66
C CYS A 217 11.94 -7.19 4.15
N PHE A 218 11.59 -8.24 4.88
CA PHE A 218 11.37 -8.16 6.33
C PHE A 218 12.61 -7.67 7.07
N VAL A 219 13.77 -8.27 6.83
CA VAL A 219 15.02 -7.88 7.51
C VAL A 219 15.40 -6.44 7.18
N VAL A 220 15.47 -6.11 5.90
CA VAL A 220 15.92 -4.78 5.45
C VAL A 220 14.92 -3.69 5.83
N ALA A 221 13.62 -3.88 5.58
CA ALA A 221 12.61 -2.89 5.91
C ALA A 221 12.47 -2.67 7.42
N SER A 222 12.61 -3.73 8.24
CA SER A 222 12.56 -3.61 9.70
C SER A 222 13.71 -2.78 10.27
N ILE A 223 14.93 -3.01 9.76
CA ILE A 223 16.12 -2.25 10.17
C ILE A 223 15.97 -0.78 9.75
N LEU A 224 15.66 -0.54 8.47
CA LEU A 224 15.54 0.81 7.93
C LEU A 224 14.41 1.60 8.60
N ALA A 225 13.23 1.01 8.75
CA ALA A 225 12.08 1.68 9.37
C ALA A 225 12.38 2.07 10.82
N ARG A 226 13.01 1.18 11.58
CA ARG A 226 13.37 1.46 12.99
C ARG A 226 14.44 2.53 13.10
N THR A 227 15.48 2.47 12.26
CA THR A 227 16.58 3.44 12.28
C THR A 227 16.10 4.82 11.86
N LEU A 228 15.34 4.91 10.77
CA LEU A 228 14.81 6.19 10.29
C LEU A 228 13.80 6.79 11.27
N TYR A 229 12.93 5.99 11.86
CA TYR A 229 12.01 6.48 12.89
C TYR A 229 12.75 7.04 14.12
N ALA A 230 13.81 6.37 14.57
CA ALA A 230 14.65 6.87 15.66
C ALA A 230 15.35 8.18 15.27
N CYS A 231 15.91 8.29 14.06
CA CYS A 231 16.53 9.51 13.56
C CYS A 231 15.53 10.68 13.47
N LEU A 232 14.31 10.43 12.99
CA LEU A 232 13.27 11.44 12.87
C LEU A 232 12.77 11.96 14.21
N LEU A 233 12.73 11.09 15.25
CA LEU A 233 12.43 11.51 16.62
C LEU A 233 13.55 12.39 17.20
N TYR A 234 14.81 12.11 16.84
CA TYR A 234 15.97 12.87 17.35
C TYR A 234 16.07 14.26 16.72
N THR A 235 15.61 14.42 15.48
CA THR A 235 15.57 15.71 14.74
C THR A 235 14.31 16.53 14.98
N SER A 236 13.36 16.05 15.80
CA SER A 236 12.20 16.84 16.21
C SER A 236 12.66 17.88 17.21
N PRO A 237 12.38 19.21 16.98
CA PRO A 237 12.79 20.25 17.92
C PRO A 237 12.22 19.98 19.31
N SER A 238 13.08 20.11 20.31
CA SER A 238 12.69 19.99 21.71
C SER A 238 11.64 21.05 22.04
N PRO A 239 10.60 20.77 22.82
CA PRO A 239 9.63 21.77 23.26
C PRO A 239 10.22 22.87 24.17
N ARG A 240 11.55 22.98 24.25
CA ARG A 240 12.27 23.92 25.12
C ARG A 240 13.06 25.02 24.37
N ASP A 241 12.94 25.09 23.02
CA ASP A 241 13.57 26.15 22.25
C ASP A 241 12.52 27.13 21.74
#